data_bd3db90793c491e0c72c7d3c27809d75
#
_entry.id   bd3db90793c491e0c72c7d3c27809d75
#
_cell.length_a   1.000
_cell.length_b   1.000
_cell.length_c   1.000
_cell.angle_alpha   90.00
_cell.angle_beta   90.00
_cell.angle_gamma   90.00
#
_symmetry.space_group_name_H-M   'P 1'
#
loop_
_entity.id
_entity.type
_entity.pdbx_description
1 polymer ?
#
loop_
_entity_poly.entity_id
_entity_poly.type
_entity_poly.pdbx_seq_one_letter_code
_entity_poly.pdbx_strand_id
1 'polypeptide(L)'
;KLQSAIANMSPAKFEQFSRALLTKMGVEFTNKGVQVSNDGGIDGYGYHVDADDFRTTRVVIQCKRFNSNPVSEPDINQFLGAMNKYQADYGVFITNSRFTNKAREAAREGTPITLIDGNDLIRLVIKYELYITPVTTYVLDGFYTED
;
A
#
# COMPACT_ATOMS: atom_id res chain seq x y z
N LYS A 1 -16.49 5.03 -7.27
CA LYS A 1 -16.18 6.26 -6.50
C LYS A 1 -14.79 6.24 -5.90
N LEU A 2 -14.55 5.28 -5.02
CA LEU A 2 -13.28 5.21 -4.31
C LEU A 2 -12.11 4.95 -5.26
N GLN A 3 -12.28 4.06 -6.21
CA GLN A 3 -11.26 3.76 -7.21
C GLN A 3 -10.86 5.01 -7.99
N SER A 4 -11.85 5.79 -8.45
CA SER A 4 -11.61 7.04 -9.18
C SER A 4 -10.94 8.09 -8.28
N ALA A 5 -11.37 8.19 -7.04
CA ALA A 5 -10.78 9.13 -6.10
C ALA A 5 -9.29 8.84 -5.88
N ILE A 6 -8.92 7.58 -5.72
CA ILE A 6 -7.53 7.17 -5.57
C ILE A 6 -6.74 7.44 -6.85
N ALA A 7 -7.31 7.09 -8.01
CA ALA A 7 -6.65 7.27 -9.30
C ALA A 7 -6.38 8.75 -9.62
N ASN A 8 -7.20 9.65 -9.09
CA ASN A 8 -7.05 11.08 -9.33
C ASN A 8 -6.09 11.78 -8.36
N MET A 9 -5.54 11.07 -7.39
CA MET A 9 -4.56 11.66 -6.50
C MET A 9 -3.28 12.01 -7.24
N SER A 10 -2.63 13.09 -6.84
CA SER A 10 -1.26 13.35 -7.28
C SER A 10 -0.32 12.29 -6.70
N PRO A 11 0.88 12.11 -7.27
CA PRO A 11 1.86 11.20 -6.67
C PRO A 11 2.16 11.51 -5.21
N ALA A 12 2.29 12.78 -4.86
CA ALA A 12 2.54 13.19 -3.47
C ALA A 12 1.36 12.85 -2.56
N LYS A 13 0.13 13.06 -3.04
CA LYS A 13 -1.07 12.73 -2.29
C LYS A 13 -1.21 11.22 -2.10
N PHE A 14 -0.90 10.45 -3.13
CA PHE A 14 -0.94 8.99 -3.06
C PHE A 14 0.06 8.45 -2.04
N GLU A 15 1.24 9.04 -1.98
CA GLU A 15 2.25 8.67 -0.99
C GLU A 15 1.77 8.97 0.43
N GLN A 16 1.19 10.14 0.64
CA GLN A 16 0.61 10.54 1.93
C GLN A 16 -0.53 9.57 2.33
N PHE A 17 -1.40 9.25 1.39
CA PHE A 17 -2.48 8.29 1.57
C PHE A 17 -1.95 6.91 1.96
N SER A 18 -0.93 6.44 1.26
CA SER A 18 -0.34 5.11 1.51
C SER A 18 0.28 5.03 2.91
N ARG A 19 0.97 6.08 3.35
CA ARG A 19 1.52 6.13 4.70
C ARG A 19 0.42 6.15 5.75
N ALA A 20 -0.65 6.90 5.51
CA ALA A 20 -1.78 6.94 6.41
C ALA A 20 -2.43 5.56 6.55
N LEU A 21 -2.57 4.83 5.44
CA LEU A 21 -3.10 3.47 5.47
C LEU A 21 -2.20 2.54 6.29
N LEU A 22 -0.91 2.57 6.05
CA LEU A 22 0.03 1.72 6.78
C LEU A 22 0.09 2.07 8.27
N THR A 23 -0.08 3.34 8.61
CA THR A 23 -0.19 3.76 10.02
C THR A 23 -1.40 3.12 10.69
N LYS A 24 -2.54 3.07 9.99
CA LYS A 24 -3.72 2.36 10.48
C LYS A 24 -3.45 0.86 10.65
N MET A 25 -2.56 0.31 9.86
CA MET A 25 -2.19 -1.10 9.91
C MET A 25 -1.07 -1.39 10.92
N GLY A 26 -0.60 -0.39 11.66
CA GLY A 26 0.35 -0.57 12.75
C GLY A 26 1.80 -0.21 12.46
N VAL A 27 2.09 0.40 11.31
CA VAL A 27 3.45 0.84 10.99
C VAL A 27 3.68 2.24 11.58
N GLU A 28 4.77 2.39 12.31
CA GLU A 28 5.16 3.69 12.86
C GLU A 28 6.26 4.30 11.99
N PHE A 29 5.99 5.48 11.47
CA PHE A 29 6.96 6.22 10.66
C PHE A 29 7.74 7.19 11.53
N THR A 30 9.07 7.18 11.37
CA THR A 30 9.92 8.14 12.07
C THR A 30 10.06 9.39 11.20
N ASN A 31 10.40 10.51 11.82
CA ASN A 31 10.64 11.76 11.08
C ASN A 31 11.78 11.62 10.06
N LYS A 32 12.71 10.72 10.31
CA LYS A 32 13.81 10.45 9.39
C LYS A 32 13.44 9.55 8.23
N GLY A 33 12.35 8.81 8.37
CA GLY A 33 11.90 7.88 7.34
C GLY A 33 10.87 8.46 6.38
N VAL A 34 10.60 9.75 6.46
CA VAL A 34 9.53 10.36 5.69
C VAL A 34 9.99 10.83 4.33
N GLN A 35 11.28 10.93 4.10
CA GLN A 35 11.73 11.47 2.85
C GLN A 35 12.55 10.49 2.08
N VAL A 36 12.12 10.28 0.88
CA VAL A 36 12.83 9.46 -0.03
C VAL A 36 13.27 10.29 -1.18
N SER A 37 14.51 10.37 -1.30
CA SER A 37 15.07 10.96 -2.47
C SER A 37 14.87 10.00 -3.64
N ASN A 38 15.06 10.53 -4.82
CA ASN A 38 14.87 9.82 -6.09
C ASN A 38 15.83 8.65 -6.30
N ASP A 39 16.58 8.27 -5.32
CA ASP A 39 17.75 7.44 -5.52
C ASP A 39 17.63 6.02 -5.04
N GLY A 40 16.53 5.51 -4.73
CA GLY A 40 16.55 4.18 -4.21
C GLY A 40 15.30 3.37 -4.35
N GLY A 41 14.29 3.92 -4.96
CA GLY A 41 13.05 3.19 -5.09
C GLY A 41 12.36 2.95 -3.76
N ILE A 42 12.59 3.81 -2.77
CA ILE A 42 11.93 3.78 -1.48
C ILE A 42 11.30 5.13 -1.22
N ASP A 43 10.02 5.13 -0.81
CA ASP A 43 9.30 6.35 -0.45
C ASP A 43 9.31 6.62 1.05
N GLY A 44 9.72 5.66 1.84
CA GLY A 44 9.82 5.84 3.26
C GLY A 44 10.18 4.56 3.98
N TYR A 45 10.45 4.67 5.26
CA TYR A 45 10.63 3.51 6.10
C TYR A 45 10.05 3.77 7.48
N GLY A 46 9.67 2.71 8.15
CA GLY A 46 9.10 2.75 9.47
C GLY A 46 9.41 1.49 10.22
N TYR A 47 8.77 1.34 11.36
CA TYR A 47 8.95 0.19 12.22
C TYR A 47 7.61 -0.38 12.59
N HIS A 48 7.58 -1.69 12.72
CA HIS A 48 6.43 -2.39 13.26
C HIS A 48 6.89 -3.11 14.52
N VAL A 49 6.20 -2.85 15.63
CA VAL A 49 6.49 -3.50 16.91
C VAL A 49 5.42 -4.56 17.13
N ASP A 50 5.86 -5.81 17.30
CA ASP A 50 4.97 -6.90 17.59
C ASP A 50 4.42 -6.76 19.02
N ALA A 51 3.11 -6.85 19.17
CA ALA A 51 2.46 -6.65 20.47
C ALA A 51 2.74 -7.78 21.46
N ASP A 52 3.04 -8.99 20.96
CA ASP A 52 3.23 -10.16 21.80
C ASP A 52 4.66 -10.30 22.33
N ASP A 53 5.66 -10.08 21.47
CA ASP A 53 7.06 -10.28 21.83
C ASP A 53 7.91 -9.01 21.79
N PHE A 54 7.29 -7.87 21.52
CA PHE A 54 7.94 -6.56 21.43
C PHE A 54 9.04 -6.49 20.37
N ARG A 55 9.04 -7.43 19.42
CA ARG A 55 10.02 -7.42 18.35
C ARG A 55 9.76 -6.25 17.41
N THR A 56 10.82 -5.51 17.12
CA THR A 56 10.77 -4.40 16.17
C THR A 56 11.25 -4.88 14.81
N THR A 57 10.41 -4.69 13.78
CA THR A 57 10.80 -4.98 12.40
C THR A 57 10.94 -3.69 11.61
N ARG A 58 11.95 -3.64 10.76
CA ARG A 58 12.16 -2.50 9.88
C ARG A 58 11.44 -2.72 8.57
N VAL A 59 10.55 -1.78 8.25
CA VAL A 59 9.71 -1.85 7.07
C VAL A 59 10.07 -0.71 6.14
N VAL A 60 10.25 -1.01 4.87
CA VAL A 60 10.41 0.03 3.85
C VAL A 60 9.21 -0.01 2.91
N ILE A 61 8.85 1.13 2.37
CA ILE A 61 7.70 1.25 1.49
C ILE A 61 8.05 1.91 0.18
N GLN A 62 7.38 1.48 -0.88
CA GLN A 62 7.41 2.08 -2.18
C GLN A 62 5.96 2.26 -2.64
N CYS A 63 5.65 3.46 -3.11
CA CYS A 63 4.32 3.76 -3.63
C CYS A 63 4.45 4.19 -5.08
N LYS A 64 3.69 3.56 -5.96
CA LYS A 64 3.68 3.96 -7.36
C LYS A 64 2.25 4.13 -7.84
N ARG A 65 1.90 5.39 -8.14
CA ARG A 65 0.63 5.70 -8.76
C ARG A 65 0.79 5.64 -10.27
N PHE A 66 0.22 4.61 -10.87
CA PHE A 66 0.21 4.44 -12.31
C PHE A 66 -1.23 4.62 -12.82
N ASN A 67 -1.38 5.16 -14.02
CA ASN A 67 -2.71 5.33 -14.61
C ASN A 67 -3.23 4.02 -15.19
N SER A 68 -2.41 3.31 -15.96
CA SER A 68 -2.82 2.06 -16.60
C SER A 68 -1.72 1.00 -16.63
N ASN A 69 -0.47 1.41 -16.50
CA ASN A 69 0.64 0.46 -16.58
C ASN A 69 0.74 -0.37 -15.30
N PRO A 70 1.00 -1.67 -15.42
CA PRO A 70 1.25 -2.49 -14.23
C PRO A 70 2.64 -2.24 -13.66
N VAL A 71 2.82 -2.57 -12.41
CA VAL A 71 4.14 -2.65 -11.78
C VAL A 71 4.81 -3.92 -12.30
N SER A 72 6.02 -3.80 -12.79
CA SER A 72 6.74 -4.85 -13.49
C SER A 72 7.86 -5.46 -12.65
N GLU A 73 8.45 -6.55 -13.15
CA GLU A 73 9.57 -7.20 -12.50
C GLU A 73 10.75 -6.24 -12.22
N PRO A 74 11.18 -5.39 -13.17
CA PRO A 74 12.25 -4.43 -12.87
C PRO A 74 11.94 -3.50 -11.71
N ASP A 75 10.69 -3.09 -11.55
CA ASP A 75 10.28 -2.26 -10.41
C ASP A 75 10.50 -2.99 -9.08
N ILE A 76 10.13 -4.26 -9.03
CA ILE A 76 10.30 -5.08 -7.84
C ILE A 76 11.79 -5.33 -7.55
N ASN A 77 12.58 -5.63 -8.59
CA ASN A 77 14.00 -5.86 -8.41
C ASN A 77 14.74 -4.61 -7.90
N GLN A 78 14.34 -3.44 -8.38
CA GLN A 78 14.88 -2.18 -7.88
C GLN A 78 14.54 -1.99 -6.40
N PHE A 79 13.31 -2.31 -6.03
CA PHE A 79 12.88 -2.21 -4.64
C PHE A 79 13.62 -3.20 -3.74
N LEU A 80 13.84 -4.42 -4.20
CA LEU A 80 14.64 -5.42 -3.48
C LEU A 80 16.05 -4.91 -3.20
N GLY A 81 16.68 -4.30 -4.22
CA GLY A 81 18.01 -3.71 -4.04
C GLY A 81 18.02 -2.61 -2.99
N ALA A 82 17.01 -1.75 -3.00
CA ALA A 82 16.87 -0.69 -2.01
C ALA A 82 16.62 -1.25 -0.61
N MET A 83 15.81 -2.30 -0.49
CA MET A 83 15.55 -2.97 0.78
C MET A 83 16.84 -3.52 1.38
N ASN A 84 17.69 -4.13 0.57
CA ASN A 84 18.98 -4.65 1.02
C ASN A 84 19.89 -3.53 1.49
N LYS A 85 19.93 -2.43 0.78
CA LYS A 85 20.72 -1.26 1.14
C LYS A 85 20.31 -0.70 2.52
N TYR A 86 19.02 -0.68 2.80
CA TYR A 86 18.49 -0.15 4.07
C TYR A 86 18.36 -1.22 5.14
N GLN A 87 18.76 -2.46 4.86
CA GLN A 87 18.69 -3.58 5.79
C GLN A 87 17.26 -3.78 6.32
N ALA A 88 16.29 -3.70 5.42
CA ALA A 88 14.90 -3.86 5.79
C ALA A 88 14.57 -5.32 6.07
N ASP A 89 13.73 -5.55 7.06
CA ASP A 89 13.22 -6.89 7.38
C ASP A 89 12.16 -7.32 6.38
N TYR A 90 11.33 -6.38 5.93
CA TYR A 90 10.40 -6.61 4.84
C TYR A 90 10.03 -5.28 4.19
N GLY A 91 9.39 -5.38 3.02
CA GLY A 91 8.94 -4.23 2.28
C GLY A 91 7.45 -4.30 1.97
N VAL A 92 6.87 -3.13 1.72
CA VAL A 92 5.50 -3.01 1.24
C VAL A 92 5.53 -2.19 -0.04
N PHE A 93 5.01 -2.76 -1.11
CA PHE A 93 4.91 -2.06 -2.39
C PHE A 93 3.44 -1.82 -2.69
N ILE A 94 3.05 -0.54 -2.80
CA ILE A 94 1.66 -0.12 -2.96
C ILE A 94 1.49 0.54 -4.32
N THR A 95 0.49 0.11 -5.06
CA THR A 95 0.10 0.75 -6.32
C THR A 95 -1.42 0.81 -6.43
N ASN A 96 -1.91 1.80 -7.16
CA ASN A 96 -3.32 1.87 -7.53
C ASN A 96 -3.63 1.02 -8.78
N SER A 97 -2.59 0.50 -9.42
CA SER A 97 -2.68 -0.35 -10.60
C SER A 97 -2.63 -1.83 -10.20
N ARG A 98 -1.89 -2.62 -10.92
CA ARG A 98 -1.73 -4.05 -10.69
C ARG A 98 -0.28 -4.46 -10.84
N PHE A 99 0.04 -5.68 -10.46
CA PHE A 99 1.38 -6.26 -10.62
C PHE A 99 1.36 -7.32 -11.71
N THR A 100 2.41 -7.38 -12.52
CA THR A 100 2.56 -8.47 -13.48
C THR A 100 2.83 -9.78 -12.74
N ASN A 101 2.62 -10.92 -13.42
CA ASN A 101 2.94 -12.21 -12.83
C ASN A 101 4.42 -12.33 -12.48
N LYS A 102 5.30 -11.79 -13.32
CA LYS A 102 6.74 -11.80 -13.05
C LYS A 102 7.11 -10.92 -11.86
N ALA A 103 6.41 -9.80 -11.68
CA ALA A 103 6.58 -8.97 -10.49
C ALA A 103 6.20 -9.73 -9.23
N ARG A 104 5.08 -10.46 -9.27
CA ARG A 104 4.64 -11.27 -8.12
C ARG A 104 5.62 -12.39 -7.81
N GLU A 105 6.19 -13.02 -8.83
CA GLU A 105 7.22 -14.03 -8.64
C GLU A 105 8.47 -13.44 -8.00
N ALA A 106 8.95 -12.31 -8.52
CA ALA A 106 10.13 -11.64 -7.98
C ALA A 106 9.93 -11.23 -6.51
N ALA A 107 8.72 -10.84 -6.14
CA ALA A 107 8.41 -10.44 -4.77
C ALA A 107 8.49 -11.61 -3.77
N ARG A 108 8.44 -12.84 -4.25
CA ARG A 108 8.56 -14.05 -3.40
C ARG A 108 9.99 -14.50 -3.19
N GLU A 109 10.92 -13.92 -3.96
CA GLU A 109 12.33 -14.27 -3.88
C GLU A 109 13.05 -13.27 -2.99
N GLY A 110 13.93 -13.75 -2.11
CA GLY A 110 14.71 -12.88 -1.23
C GLY A 110 13.89 -12.32 -0.07
N THR A 111 14.16 -11.06 0.29
CA THR A 111 13.48 -10.41 1.40
C THR A 111 11.99 -10.25 1.11
N PRO A 112 11.12 -10.57 2.07
CA PRO A 112 9.67 -10.57 1.82
C PRO A 112 9.14 -9.18 1.43
N ILE A 113 8.29 -9.16 0.41
CA ILE A 113 7.59 -7.95 -0.02
C ILE A 113 6.08 -8.25 0.00
N THR A 114 5.35 -7.40 0.70
CA THR A 114 3.89 -7.39 0.62
C THR A 114 3.47 -6.52 -0.54
N LEU A 115 2.68 -7.07 -1.46
CA LEU A 115 2.16 -6.34 -2.61
C LEU A 115 0.73 -5.93 -2.35
N ILE A 116 0.45 -4.63 -2.49
CA ILE A 116 -0.89 -4.08 -2.32
C ILE A 116 -1.26 -3.39 -3.64
N ASP A 117 -2.17 -3.99 -4.38
CA ASP A 117 -2.65 -3.43 -5.64
C ASP A 117 -3.91 -2.58 -5.46
N GLY A 118 -4.45 -2.08 -6.56
CA GLY A 118 -5.63 -1.21 -6.53
C GLY A 118 -6.85 -1.88 -5.89
N ASN A 119 -7.05 -3.17 -6.12
CA ASN A 119 -8.15 -3.92 -5.51
C ASN A 119 -7.94 -4.09 -4.02
N ASP A 120 -6.72 -4.38 -3.62
CA ASP A 120 -6.37 -4.51 -2.20
C ASP A 120 -6.55 -3.18 -1.48
N LEU A 121 -6.19 -2.06 -2.12
CA LEU A 121 -6.37 -0.73 -1.53
C LEU A 121 -7.82 -0.45 -1.17
N ILE A 122 -8.74 -0.78 -2.07
CA ILE A 122 -10.17 -0.55 -1.83
C ILE A 122 -10.63 -1.35 -0.62
N ARG A 123 -10.24 -2.63 -0.55
CA ARG A 123 -10.61 -3.47 0.60
C ARG A 123 -10.04 -2.94 1.91
N LEU A 124 -8.79 -2.48 1.89
CA LEU A 124 -8.13 -1.97 3.09
C LEU A 124 -8.71 -0.63 3.54
N VAL A 125 -9.02 0.26 2.59
CA VAL A 125 -9.66 1.54 2.90
C VAL A 125 -11.01 1.32 3.58
N ILE A 126 -11.80 0.37 3.08
CA ILE A 126 -13.09 0.03 3.67
C ILE A 126 -12.90 -0.60 5.04
N LYS A 127 -11.98 -1.54 5.17
CA LYS A 127 -11.71 -2.23 6.44
C LYS A 127 -11.30 -1.28 7.55
N TYR A 128 -10.44 -0.33 7.25
CA TYR A 128 -9.90 0.62 8.23
C TYR A 128 -10.64 1.95 8.22
N GLU A 129 -11.67 2.10 7.39
CA GLU A 129 -12.46 3.33 7.23
C GLU A 129 -11.58 4.56 7.05
N LEU A 130 -10.53 4.41 6.22
CA LEU A 130 -9.56 5.48 6.02
C LEU A 130 -10.17 6.61 5.19
N TYR A 131 -10.42 7.76 5.83
CA TYR A 131 -10.97 8.96 5.21
C TYR A 131 -12.29 8.70 4.48
N ILE A 132 -13.07 7.74 4.98
CA ILE A 132 -14.43 7.49 4.50
C ILE A 132 -15.36 7.39 5.70
N THR A 133 -16.63 7.70 5.44
CA THR A 133 -17.68 7.58 6.45
C THR A 133 -18.77 6.68 5.88
N PRO A 134 -19.07 5.54 6.53
CA PRO A 134 -20.18 4.71 6.09
C PRO A 134 -21.52 5.42 6.30
N VAL A 135 -22.43 5.25 5.37
CA VAL A 135 -23.78 5.79 5.49
C VAL A 135 -24.76 4.66 5.36
N THR A 136 -25.81 4.72 6.17
CA THR A 136 -26.88 3.74 6.11
C THR A 136 -27.86 4.15 5.02
N THR A 137 -28.23 3.21 4.18
CA THR A 137 -29.28 3.41 3.17
C THR A 137 -30.28 2.28 3.27
N TYR A 138 -31.37 2.42 2.56
CA TYR A 138 -32.44 1.43 2.55
C TYR A 138 -32.55 0.80 1.18
N VAL A 139 -32.76 -0.51 1.18
CA VAL A 139 -33.11 -1.28 -0.02
C VAL A 139 -34.54 -1.71 0.16
N LEU A 140 -35.37 -1.45 -0.84
CA LEU A 140 -36.78 -1.84 -0.78
C LEU A 140 -36.90 -3.36 -0.93
N ASP A 141 -37.63 -3.97 -0.03
CA ASP A 141 -37.99 -5.37 -0.16
C ASP A 141 -38.98 -5.56 -1.31
N GLY A 142 -39.09 -6.79 -1.82
CA GLY A 142 -39.94 -7.13 -2.95
C GLY A 142 -41.40 -6.74 -2.77
N PHE A 143 -41.84 -6.59 -1.55
CA PHE A 143 -43.19 -6.16 -1.23
C PHE A 143 -43.58 -4.89 -2.00
N TYR A 144 -42.68 -3.95 -2.15
CA TYR A 144 -42.94 -2.66 -2.80
C TYR A 144 -42.96 -2.73 -4.33
N THR A 145 -42.49 -3.83 -4.89
CA THR A 145 -42.39 -4.03 -6.34
C THR A 145 -43.34 -5.12 -6.84
N GLU A 146 -43.97 -5.86 -5.94
CA GLU A 146 -44.93 -6.92 -6.26
C GLU A 146 -46.34 -6.34 -6.41
N ASP A 147 -47.12 -6.92 -7.32
CA ASP A 147 -48.54 -6.57 -7.49
C ASP A 147 -49.42 -7.19 -6.42
#